data_4ff7705a55865fd3e0fe7b86409dae61
#
_entry.id   4ff7705a55865fd3e0fe7b86409dae61
#
_cell.length_a   1.000
_cell.length_b   1.000
_cell.length_c   1.000
_cell.angle_alpha   90.00
_cell.angle_beta   90.00
_cell.angle_gamma   90.00
#
_symmetry.space_group_name_H-M   'P 1'
#
loop_
_entity.id
_entity.type
_entity.pdbx_description
1 polymer ?
#
loop_
_entity_poly.entity_id
_entity_poly.type
_entity_poly.pdbx_seq_one_letter_code
_entity_poly.pdbx_strand_id
1 'polypeptide(L)'
;TIVGNGVTVGHMVMLHGCEIADDCLIGISSTILNKTKIGKNCIIGANALVTENKVIPERSLVLGSPGKIVRQVTDEEIEHIKENARDYVENFKKYQK
;
A
#
# COMPACT_ATOMS: atom_id res chain seq x y z
N THR A 1 -11.00 3.86 8.31
CA THR A 1 -9.95 3.63 7.31
C THR A 1 -10.24 4.44 6.07
N ILE A 2 -9.26 5.17 5.60
CA ILE A 2 -9.35 5.98 4.38
C ILE A 2 -8.30 5.47 3.42
N VAL A 3 -8.71 5.14 2.19
CA VAL A 3 -7.80 4.63 1.16
C VAL A 3 -7.91 5.54 -0.06
N GLY A 4 -6.77 6.05 -0.51
CA GLY A 4 -6.70 6.96 -1.65
C GLY A 4 -6.92 6.28 -3.00
N ASN A 5 -6.71 7.04 -4.06
CA ASN A 5 -6.87 6.56 -5.44
C ASN A 5 -5.64 5.77 -5.89
N GLY A 6 -5.84 4.79 -6.75
CA GLY A 6 -4.74 4.03 -7.33
C GLY A 6 -4.01 3.12 -6.34
N VAL A 7 -4.60 2.84 -5.19
CA VAL A 7 -4.00 1.96 -4.19
C VAL A 7 -4.31 0.51 -4.54
N THR A 8 -3.26 -0.31 -4.59
CA THR A 8 -3.39 -1.75 -4.77
C THR A 8 -3.27 -2.44 -3.42
N VAL A 9 -4.28 -3.18 -3.02
CA VAL A 9 -4.31 -3.90 -1.74
C VAL A 9 -4.32 -5.39 -2.02
N GLY A 10 -3.32 -6.08 -1.51
CA GLY A 10 -3.20 -7.54 -1.67
C GLY A 10 -4.25 -8.30 -0.87
N HIS A 11 -4.24 -9.63 -1.07
CA HIS A 11 -5.17 -10.50 -0.36
C HIS A 11 -4.87 -10.53 1.14
N MET A 12 -5.91 -10.68 1.95
CA MET A 12 -5.80 -10.88 3.40
C MET A 12 -5.08 -9.74 4.13
N VAL A 13 -5.18 -8.53 3.60
CA VAL A 13 -4.63 -7.35 4.26
C VAL A 13 -5.62 -6.86 5.32
N MET A 14 -5.12 -6.53 6.51
CA MET A 14 -5.93 -5.90 7.55
C MET A 14 -5.60 -4.42 7.64
N LEU A 15 -6.59 -3.59 7.39
CA LEU A 15 -6.50 -2.14 7.54
C LEU A 15 -7.42 -1.72 8.70
N HIS A 16 -6.83 -1.31 9.79
CA HIS A 16 -7.57 -1.00 11.01
C HIS A 16 -7.38 0.46 11.42
N GLY A 17 -8.29 1.33 10.97
CA GLY A 17 -8.28 2.74 11.37
C GLY A 17 -7.11 3.55 10.85
N CYS A 18 -6.57 3.21 9.67
CA CYS A 18 -5.42 3.88 9.07
C CYS A 18 -5.83 4.76 7.89
N GLU A 19 -4.89 5.59 7.42
CA GLU A 19 -5.05 6.38 6.20
C GLU A 19 -3.94 6.02 5.23
N ILE A 20 -4.32 5.70 3.99
CA ILE A 20 -3.37 5.35 2.93
C ILE A 20 -3.56 6.35 1.80
N ALA A 21 -2.51 7.10 1.48
CA ALA A 21 -2.55 8.07 0.40
C ALA A 21 -2.49 7.39 -0.97
N ASP A 22 -2.49 8.18 -2.04
CA ASP A 22 -2.61 7.68 -3.41
C ASP A 22 -1.42 6.84 -3.87
N ASP A 23 -1.69 5.94 -4.80
CA ASP A 23 -0.68 5.17 -5.55
C ASP A 23 0.26 4.36 -4.65
N CYS A 24 -0.29 3.72 -3.63
CA CYS A 24 0.45 2.83 -2.76
C CYS A 24 0.21 1.37 -3.15
N LEU A 25 1.17 0.52 -2.81
CA LEU A 25 1.04 -0.93 -2.91
C LEU A 25 1.09 -1.53 -1.51
N ILE A 26 0.04 -2.19 -1.11
CA ILE A 26 -0.04 -2.86 0.20
C ILE A 26 0.04 -4.36 -0.05
N GLY A 27 1.16 -4.96 0.36
CA GLY A 27 1.44 -6.37 0.09
C GLY A 27 0.52 -7.34 0.81
N ILE A 28 0.45 -8.55 0.28
CA ILE A 28 -0.41 -9.62 0.80
C ILE A 28 -0.16 -9.88 2.29
N SER A 29 -1.24 -10.10 3.03
CA SER A 29 -1.19 -10.43 4.47
C SER A 29 -0.52 -9.38 5.35
N SER A 30 -0.44 -8.13 4.90
CA SER A 30 0.06 -7.03 5.71
C SER A 30 -1.01 -6.57 6.71
N THR A 31 -0.56 -6.00 7.82
CA THR A 31 -1.43 -5.43 8.84
C THR A 31 -1.02 -4.00 9.10
N ILE A 32 -1.94 -3.06 8.97
CA ILE A 32 -1.68 -1.64 9.26
C ILE A 32 -2.64 -1.20 10.34
N LEU A 33 -2.08 -0.80 11.48
CA LEU A 33 -2.84 -0.56 12.68
C LEU A 33 -3.32 0.89 12.81
N ASN A 34 -4.04 1.13 13.90
CA ASN A 34 -4.84 2.32 14.13
C ASN A 34 -4.03 3.61 14.12
N LYS A 35 -4.60 4.67 13.54
CA LYS A 35 -4.01 6.02 13.50
C LYS A 35 -2.68 6.10 12.75
N THR A 36 -2.39 5.14 11.89
CA THR A 36 -1.21 5.15 11.03
C THR A 36 -1.54 5.89 9.74
N LYS A 37 -0.60 6.69 9.26
CA LYS A 37 -0.72 7.41 8.00
C LYS A 37 0.38 6.99 7.05
N ILE A 38 0.00 6.48 5.89
CA ILE A 38 0.92 6.06 4.84
C ILE A 38 0.92 7.12 3.76
N GLY A 39 2.07 7.72 3.48
CA GLY A 39 2.22 8.75 2.45
C GLY A 39 2.09 8.17 1.04
N LYS A 40 2.03 9.04 0.04
CA LYS A 40 1.90 8.63 -1.37
C LYS A 40 3.07 7.78 -1.84
N ASN A 41 2.79 6.92 -2.82
CA ASN A 41 3.81 6.14 -3.51
C ASN A 41 4.62 5.21 -2.62
N CYS A 42 4.05 4.76 -1.52
CA CYS A 42 4.68 3.81 -0.61
C CYS A 42 4.44 2.37 -1.03
N ILE A 43 5.37 1.50 -0.71
CA ILE A 43 5.22 0.05 -0.82
C ILE A 43 5.30 -0.54 0.59
N ILE A 44 4.27 -1.25 1.00
CA ILE A 44 4.28 -2.04 2.23
C ILE A 44 4.46 -3.48 1.80
N GLY A 45 5.56 -4.10 2.20
CA GLY A 45 5.89 -5.47 1.81
C GLY A 45 4.93 -6.50 2.37
N ALA A 46 4.93 -7.69 1.74
CA ALA A 46 4.07 -8.78 2.19
C ALA A 46 4.36 -9.14 3.65
N ASN A 47 3.32 -9.46 4.40
CA ASN A 47 3.40 -9.83 5.83
C ASN A 47 4.02 -8.76 6.72
N ALA A 48 4.07 -7.51 6.30
CA ALA A 48 4.57 -6.43 7.14
C ALA A 48 3.54 -6.05 8.19
N LEU A 49 4.02 -5.66 9.37
CA LEU A 49 3.17 -5.12 10.42
C LEU A 49 3.55 -3.66 10.67
N VAL A 50 2.68 -2.75 10.27
CA VAL A 50 2.87 -1.32 10.57
C VAL A 50 2.09 -1.01 11.83
N THR A 51 2.81 -0.67 12.89
CA THR A 51 2.22 -0.47 14.21
C THR A 51 1.46 0.85 14.32
N GLU A 52 0.75 1.03 15.42
CA GLU A 52 -0.13 2.18 15.64
C GLU A 52 0.61 3.52 15.66
N ASN A 53 -0.09 4.57 15.25
CA ASN A 53 0.37 5.95 15.36
C ASN A 53 1.65 6.24 14.57
N LYS A 54 1.95 5.46 13.54
CA LYS A 54 3.11 5.70 12.68
C LYS A 54 2.76 6.68 11.57
N VAL A 55 3.73 7.50 11.20
CA VAL A 55 3.64 8.35 10.01
C VAL A 55 4.73 7.86 9.06
N ILE A 56 4.31 7.24 7.97
CA ILE A 56 5.25 6.74 6.96
C ILE A 56 5.34 7.79 5.87
N PRO A 57 6.51 8.41 5.67
CA PRO A 57 6.65 9.45 4.65
C PRO A 57 6.46 8.88 3.25
N GLU A 58 6.12 9.74 2.31
CA GLU A 58 5.91 9.31 0.92
C GLU A 58 7.15 8.63 0.35
N ARG A 59 6.94 7.73 -0.62
CA ARG A 59 7.98 7.00 -1.31
C ARG A 59 8.81 6.09 -0.40
N SER A 60 8.22 5.55 0.66
CA SER A 60 8.91 4.63 1.56
C SER A 60 8.61 3.18 1.21
N LEU A 61 9.65 2.35 1.22
CA LEU A 61 9.49 0.90 1.19
C LEU A 61 9.59 0.39 2.62
N VAL A 62 8.52 -0.23 3.09
CA VAL A 62 8.42 -0.74 4.48
C VAL A 62 8.40 -2.26 4.45
N LEU A 63 9.30 -2.89 5.18
CA LEU A 63 9.39 -4.35 5.28
C LEU A 63 9.44 -4.78 6.73
N GLY A 64 8.90 -5.97 6.99
CA GLY A 64 9.10 -6.68 8.24
C GLY A 64 7.99 -6.54 9.27
N SER A 65 8.19 -7.21 10.39
CA SER A 65 7.29 -7.19 11.55
C SER A 65 8.13 -7.08 12.82
N PRO A 66 8.21 -5.90 13.47
CA PRO A 66 7.56 -4.65 13.07
C PRO A 66 8.13 -4.07 11.78
N GLY A 67 7.29 -3.37 11.02
CA GLY A 67 7.68 -2.79 9.75
C GLY A 67 8.67 -1.64 9.91
N LYS A 68 9.70 -1.64 9.06
CA LYS A 68 10.72 -0.59 9.06
C LYS A 68 10.94 -0.08 7.64
N ILE A 69 11.21 1.20 7.53
CA ILE A 69 11.56 1.82 6.24
C ILE A 69 12.97 1.36 5.89
N VAL A 70 13.11 0.69 4.74
CA VAL A 70 14.41 0.14 4.33
C VAL A 70 15.07 0.93 3.21
N ARG A 71 14.30 1.63 2.40
CA ARG A 71 14.79 2.54 1.35
C ARG A 71 13.63 3.33 0.76
N GLN A 72 13.93 4.23 -0.17
CA GLN A 72 12.89 4.90 -0.94
C GLN A 72 12.45 4.04 -2.12
N VAL A 73 11.18 4.20 -2.50
CA VAL A 73 10.61 3.58 -3.70
C VAL A 73 11.16 4.31 -4.93
N THR A 74 11.56 3.58 -5.95
CA THR A 74 12.10 4.16 -7.19
C THR A 74 10.98 4.66 -8.10
N ASP A 75 11.33 5.52 -9.06
CA ASP A 75 10.37 6.01 -10.04
C ASP A 75 9.79 4.87 -10.88
N GLU A 76 10.61 3.88 -11.22
CA GLU A 76 10.15 2.70 -11.95
C GLU A 76 9.12 1.91 -11.14
N GLU A 77 9.36 1.74 -9.84
CA GLU A 77 8.42 1.05 -8.97
C GLU A 77 7.10 1.80 -8.87
N ILE A 78 7.13 3.13 -8.80
CA ILE A 78 5.92 3.95 -8.79
C ILE A 78 5.11 3.74 -10.08
N GLU A 79 5.79 3.73 -11.23
CA GLU A 79 5.10 3.50 -12.50
C GLU A 79 4.46 2.10 -12.55
N HIS A 80 5.14 1.08 -12.02
CA HIS A 80 4.59 -0.27 -11.93
C HIS A 80 3.33 -0.32 -11.06
N ILE A 81 3.32 0.40 -9.95
CA ILE A 81 2.14 0.47 -9.08
C ILE A 81 0.96 1.07 -9.85
N LYS A 82 1.18 2.15 -10.56
CA LYS A 82 0.15 2.81 -11.35
C LYS A 82 -0.37 1.92 -12.47
N GLU A 83 0.52 1.22 -13.17
CA GLU A 83 0.15 0.28 -14.23
C GLU A 83 -0.69 -0.87 -13.67
N ASN A 84 -0.26 -1.46 -12.56
CA ASN A 84 -1.00 -2.56 -11.92
C ASN A 84 -2.40 -2.13 -11.52
N ALA A 85 -2.54 -0.94 -10.97
CA ALA A 85 -3.85 -0.43 -10.58
C ALA A 85 -4.77 -0.26 -11.78
N ARG A 86 -4.25 0.26 -12.91
CA ARG A 86 -5.02 0.40 -14.14
C ARG A 86 -5.41 -0.95 -14.73
N ASP A 87 -4.46 -1.87 -14.80
CA ASP A 87 -4.70 -3.21 -15.33
C ASP A 87 -5.75 -3.95 -14.52
N TYR A 88 -5.69 -3.82 -13.21
CA TYR A 88 -6.67 -4.43 -12.32
C TYR A 88 -8.08 -3.93 -12.62
N VAL A 89 -8.25 -2.63 -12.76
CA VAL A 89 -9.54 -2.02 -13.08
C VAL A 89 -10.04 -2.47 -14.46
N GLU A 90 -9.18 -2.51 -15.46
CA GLU A 90 -9.54 -2.96 -16.80
C GLU A 90 -9.96 -4.43 -16.81
N ASN A 91 -9.22 -5.30 -16.13
CA ASN A 91 -9.56 -6.71 -16.02
C ASN A 91 -10.91 -6.90 -15.31
N PHE A 92 -11.15 -6.15 -14.27
CA PHE A 92 -12.43 -6.18 -13.56
C PHE A 92 -13.60 -5.83 -14.50
N LYS A 93 -13.42 -4.80 -15.30
CA LYS A 93 -14.43 -4.40 -16.29
C LYS A 93 -14.72 -5.50 -17.31
N LYS A 94 -13.70 -6.25 -17.73
CA LYS A 94 -13.88 -7.37 -18.66
C LYS A 94 -14.75 -8.47 -18.07
N TYR A 95 -14.64 -8.71 -16.78
CA TYR A 95 -15.39 -9.77 -16.12
C TYR A 95 -16.81 -9.39 -15.74
N GLN A 96 -17.17 -8.13 -15.87
CA GLN A 96 -18.51 -7.64 -15.53
C GLN A 96 -19.54 -7.74 -16.66
N LYS A 97 -19.18 -8.31 -17.77
CA LYS A 97 -20.10 -8.43 -18.90
C LYS A 97 -21.20 -9.51 -18.61
#